data_8e35be9ceab166af8a74c2aa3a031c6a
#
_entry.id   8e35be9ceab166af8a74c2aa3a031c6a
#
_cell.length_a   1.000
_cell.length_b   1.000
_cell.length_c   1.000
_cell.angle_alpha   90.00
_cell.angle_beta   90.00
_cell.angle_gamma   90.00
#
_symmetry.space_group_name_H-M   'P 1'
#
loop_
_entity.id
_entity.type
_entity.pdbx_description
1 polymer ?
#
loop_
_entity_poly.entity_id
_entity_poly.type
_entity_poly.pdbx_seq_one_letter_code
_entity_poly.pdbx_strand_id
1 'polypeptide(L)'
;MAALVAALLIRATDPTASYVARVADRSGRAGAVLAGALVAILITHAVAAVAGFFLAPHLTPNPKRLFVAFALLAAASGGIWPGKPIEPGEGRHPFWTVAARLTVGGWSGRTEFVTLALAMSGTAALAGIGGFIGSAVVLGVAAIGGDMVWRTLPHRAIGIVLGGLLAVAGFWLAFSALRLI
;
A
#
# COMPACT_ATOMS: atom_id res chain seq x y z
N MET A 1 11.30 -9.26 3.47
CA MET A 1 10.67 -9.81 2.24
C MET A 1 9.13 -9.72 2.29
N ALA A 2 8.45 -10.15 3.37
CA ALA A 2 6.97 -10.11 3.44
C ALA A 2 6.37 -8.72 3.17
N ALA A 3 6.93 -7.65 3.75
CA ALA A 3 6.44 -6.28 3.56
C ALA A 3 6.56 -5.81 2.10
N LEU A 4 7.64 -6.18 1.40
CA LEU A 4 7.84 -5.85 -0.01
C LEU A 4 6.78 -6.53 -0.88
N VAL A 5 6.61 -7.84 -0.70
CA VAL A 5 5.61 -8.61 -1.46
C VAL A 5 4.20 -8.10 -1.18
N ALA A 6 3.84 -7.90 0.09
CA ALA A 6 2.54 -7.37 0.48
C ALA A 6 2.29 -5.98 -0.14
N ALA A 7 3.29 -5.08 -0.10
CA ALA A 7 3.17 -3.75 -0.68
C ALA A 7 2.99 -3.79 -2.20
N LEU A 8 3.74 -4.65 -2.92
CA LEU A 8 3.56 -4.87 -4.35
C LEU A 8 2.12 -5.30 -4.69
N LEU A 9 1.62 -6.33 -3.99
CA LEU A 9 0.31 -6.90 -4.25
C LEU A 9 -0.82 -5.92 -3.94
N ILE A 10 -0.75 -5.25 -2.79
CA ILE A 10 -1.78 -4.32 -2.34
C ILE A 10 -1.79 -3.08 -3.23
N ARG A 11 -0.61 -2.49 -3.49
CA ARG A 11 -0.49 -1.25 -4.28
C ARG A 11 -0.89 -1.44 -5.73
N ALA A 12 -0.68 -2.63 -6.31
CA ALA A 12 -1.12 -2.94 -7.68
C ALA A 12 -2.64 -2.88 -7.86
N THR A 13 -3.41 -3.08 -6.79
CA THR A 13 -4.88 -3.05 -6.79
C THR A 13 -5.46 -1.77 -6.17
N ASP A 14 -4.60 -0.90 -5.67
CA ASP A 14 -4.98 0.34 -5.01
C ASP A 14 -5.30 1.45 -6.03
N PRO A 15 -6.37 2.24 -5.86
CA PRO A 15 -6.70 3.36 -6.74
C PRO A 15 -5.60 4.45 -6.79
N THR A 16 -4.65 4.45 -5.86
CA THR A 16 -3.50 5.39 -5.89
C THR A 16 -2.60 5.21 -7.11
N ALA A 17 -2.39 3.98 -7.57
CA ALA A 17 -1.58 3.73 -8.77
C ALA A 17 -2.25 4.29 -10.03
N SER A 18 -3.55 4.08 -10.19
CA SER A 18 -4.32 4.67 -11.30
C SER A 18 -4.40 6.21 -11.21
N TYR A 19 -4.41 6.77 -10.00
CA TYR A 19 -4.33 8.22 -9.79
C TYR A 19 -2.99 8.76 -10.27
N VAL A 20 -1.88 8.15 -9.87
CA VAL A 20 -0.52 8.54 -10.29
C VAL A 20 -0.37 8.47 -11.80
N ALA A 21 -0.84 7.39 -12.43
CA ALA A 21 -0.82 7.23 -13.88
C ALA A 21 -1.57 8.37 -14.60
N ARG A 22 -2.79 8.69 -14.15
CA ARG A 22 -3.60 9.78 -14.72
C ARG A 22 -2.98 11.16 -14.54
N VAL A 23 -2.40 11.45 -13.38
CA VAL A 23 -1.73 12.73 -13.14
C VAL A 23 -0.48 12.84 -14.01
N ALA A 24 0.27 11.75 -14.19
CA ALA A 24 1.44 11.72 -15.07
C ALA A 24 1.07 12.06 -16.52
N ASP A 25 0.04 11.42 -17.06
CA ASP A 25 -0.45 11.68 -18.43
C ASP A 25 -0.95 13.12 -18.59
N ARG A 26 -1.83 13.58 -17.70
CA ARG A 26 -2.40 14.93 -17.78
C ARG A 26 -1.35 16.04 -17.67
N SER A 27 -0.33 15.85 -16.84
CA SER A 27 0.71 16.85 -16.63
C SER A 27 1.82 16.81 -17.67
N GLY A 28 2.02 15.69 -18.36
CA GLY A 28 3.18 15.42 -19.21
C GLY A 28 4.52 15.41 -18.44
N ARG A 29 4.47 15.34 -17.11
CA ARG A 29 5.64 15.46 -16.21
C ARG A 29 5.75 14.24 -15.29
N ALA A 30 5.85 13.03 -15.88
CA ALA A 30 5.91 11.78 -15.14
C ALA A 30 7.00 11.76 -14.05
N GLY A 31 8.18 12.34 -14.30
CA GLY A 31 9.26 12.43 -13.33
C GLY A 31 8.90 13.27 -12.08
N ALA A 32 8.22 14.41 -12.25
CA ALA A 32 7.78 15.22 -11.11
C ALA A 32 6.67 14.52 -10.30
N VAL A 33 5.76 13.84 -10.99
CA VAL A 33 4.70 13.04 -10.37
C VAL A 33 5.29 11.88 -9.58
N LEU A 34 6.24 11.16 -10.18
CA LEU A 34 6.93 10.05 -9.50
C LEU A 34 7.72 10.54 -8.28
N ALA A 35 8.46 11.64 -8.39
CA ALA A 35 9.19 12.23 -7.27
C ALA A 35 8.24 12.58 -6.11
N GLY A 36 7.10 13.22 -6.40
CA GLY A 36 6.08 13.53 -5.40
C GLY A 36 5.48 12.27 -4.75
N ALA A 37 5.22 11.24 -5.55
CA ALA A 37 4.75 9.96 -5.04
C ALA A 37 5.78 9.27 -4.15
N LEU A 38 7.06 9.24 -4.54
CA LEU A 38 8.14 8.66 -3.76
C LEU A 38 8.32 9.35 -2.41
N VAL A 39 8.28 10.69 -2.37
CA VAL A 39 8.34 11.44 -1.11
C VAL A 39 7.16 11.09 -0.21
N ALA A 40 5.95 11.02 -0.75
CA ALA A 40 4.76 10.68 0.03
C ALA A 40 4.85 9.28 0.63
N ILE A 41 5.17 8.25 -0.17
CA ILE A 41 5.27 6.87 0.33
C ILE A 41 6.45 6.68 1.28
N LEU A 42 7.54 7.43 1.11
CA LEU A 42 8.65 7.42 2.06
C LEU A 42 8.18 7.88 3.44
N ILE A 43 7.48 9.01 3.49
CA ILE A 43 6.95 9.58 4.74
C ILE A 43 5.95 8.61 5.37
N THR A 44 4.97 8.10 4.61
CA THR A 44 3.91 7.25 5.16
C THR A 44 4.42 5.90 5.64
N HIS A 45 5.34 5.26 4.92
CA HIS A 45 5.96 4.01 5.36
C HIS A 45 6.93 4.21 6.52
N ALA A 46 7.66 5.33 6.57
CA ALA A 46 8.50 5.67 7.72
C ALA A 46 7.66 5.87 8.98
N VAL A 47 6.57 6.62 8.90
CA VAL A 47 5.63 6.80 10.01
C VAL A 47 5.02 5.47 10.44
N ALA A 48 4.57 4.62 9.50
CA ALA A 48 4.03 3.30 9.81
C ALA A 48 5.06 2.41 10.50
N ALA A 49 6.32 2.40 10.04
CA ALA A 49 7.39 1.61 10.64
C ALA A 49 7.74 2.11 12.04
N VAL A 50 7.85 3.42 12.25
CA VAL A 50 8.11 4.03 13.55
C VAL A 50 6.96 3.75 14.52
N ALA A 51 5.71 3.92 14.10
CA ALA A 51 4.55 3.60 14.92
C ALA A 51 4.54 2.11 15.32
N GLY A 52 4.82 1.21 14.38
CA GLY A 52 4.94 -0.21 14.65
C GLY A 52 6.06 -0.54 15.64
N PHE A 53 7.20 0.12 15.53
CA PHE A 53 8.32 -0.03 16.48
C PHE A 53 7.92 0.34 17.92
N PHE A 54 7.24 1.48 18.09
CA PHE A 54 6.80 1.91 19.43
C PHE A 54 5.66 1.06 20.00
N LEU A 55 4.77 0.54 19.15
CA LEU A 55 3.68 -0.33 19.59
C LEU A 55 4.17 -1.75 19.93
N ALA A 56 5.26 -2.21 19.30
CA ALA A 56 5.76 -3.57 19.46
C ALA A 56 6.00 -4.01 20.91
N PRO A 57 6.61 -3.21 21.81
CA PRO A 57 6.85 -3.63 23.19
C PRO A 57 5.57 -3.83 24.03
N HIS A 58 4.48 -3.19 23.65
CA HIS A 58 3.22 -3.21 24.40
C HIS A 58 2.31 -4.40 24.06
N LEU A 59 2.69 -5.21 23.07
CA LEU A 59 1.89 -6.33 22.60
C LEU A 59 2.63 -7.66 22.75
N THR A 60 1.93 -8.68 23.26
CA THR A 60 2.42 -10.06 23.27
C THR A 60 2.40 -10.68 21.85
N PRO A 61 3.07 -11.84 21.61
CA PRO A 61 3.17 -12.43 20.26
C PRO A 61 1.83 -12.71 19.56
N ASN A 62 0.83 -13.21 20.31
CA ASN A 62 -0.47 -13.56 19.72
C ASN A 62 -1.26 -12.34 19.23
N PRO A 63 -1.44 -11.25 20.00
CA PRO A 63 -2.00 -10.01 19.51
C PRO A 63 -1.28 -9.42 18.29
N LYS A 64 0.07 -9.51 18.23
CA LYS A 64 0.82 -9.05 17.04
C LYS A 64 0.42 -9.83 15.78
N ARG A 65 0.35 -11.17 15.89
CA ARG A 65 -0.09 -12.02 14.77
C ARG A 65 -1.53 -11.72 14.35
N LEU A 66 -2.40 -11.52 15.32
CA LEU A 66 -3.80 -11.15 15.06
C LEU A 66 -3.90 -9.80 14.37
N PHE A 67 -3.06 -8.83 14.75
CA PHE A 67 -3.01 -7.52 14.11
C PHE A 67 -2.55 -7.62 12.65
N VAL A 68 -1.54 -8.47 12.36
CA VAL A 68 -1.13 -8.76 10.97
C VAL A 68 -2.26 -9.42 10.20
N ALA A 69 -2.96 -10.37 10.80
CA ALA A 69 -4.11 -11.02 10.18
C ALA A 69 -5.20 -10.00 9.80
N PHE A 70 -5.58 -9.11 10.70
CA PHE A 70 -6.54 -8.05 10.42
C PHE A 70 -6.06 -7.09 9.33
N ALA A 71 -4.77 -6.73 9.32
CA ALA A 71 -4.21 -5.88 8.29
C ALA A 71 -4.29 -6.53 6.90
N LEU A 72 -4.00 -7.84 6.81
CA LEU A 72 -4.12 -8.59 5.57
C LEU A 72 -5.59 -8.73 5.12
N LEU A 73 -6.52 -8.98 6.03
CA LEU A 73 -7.95 -9.04 5.72
C LEU A 73 -8.51 -7.69 5.27
N ALA A 74 -8.09 -6.60 5.90
CA ALA A 74 -8.42 -5.24 5.46
C ALA A 74 -7.83 -4.93 4.07
N ALA A 75 -6.62 -5.40 3.78
CA ALA A 75 -6.02 -5.25 2.46
C ALA A 75 -6.76 -6.11 1.41
N ALA A 76 -7.15 -7.32 1.77
CA ALA A 76 -7.92 -8.24 0.94
C ALA A 76 -9.28 -7.66 0.54
N SER A 77 -10.00 -7.07 1.48
CA SER A 77 -11.30 -6.45 1.21
C SER A 77 -11.22 -5.40 0.11
N GLY A 78 -10.15 -4.60 0.08
CA GLY A 78 -9.98 -3.58 -0.95
C GLY A 78 -9.52 -4.10 -2.31
N GLY A 79 -8.98 -5.31 -2.38
CA GLY A 79 -8.76 -6.00 -3.67
C GLY A 79 -10.07 -6.52 -4.25
N ILE A 80 -10.97 -7.03 -3.39
CA ILE A 80 -12.29 -7.56 -3.78
C ILE A 80 -13.29 -6.44 -4.06
N TRP A 81 -13.32 -5.40 -3.21
CA TRP A 81 -14.17 -4.20 -3.37
C TRP A 81 -13.29 -2.97 -3.60
N PRO A 82 -12.94 -2.68 -4.85
CA PRO A 82 -12.11 -1.52 -5.15
C PRO A 82 -12.80 -0.23 -4.72
N GLY A 83 -12.03 0.64 -4.07
CA GLY A 83 -12.49 1.96 -3.68
C GLY A 83 -12.84 2.85 -4.87
N LYS A 84 -13.52 3.97 -4.61
CA LYS A 84 -13.84 4.95 -5.65
C LYS A 84 -12.55 5.48 -6.29
N PRO A 85 -12.55 5.70 -7.61
CA PRO A 85 -11.43 6.33 -8.29
C PRO A 85 -11.10 7.70 -7.68
N ILE A 86 -9.81 7.97 -7.48
CA ILE A 86 -9.36 9.27 -6.99
C ILE A 86 -9.29 10.21 -8.19
N GLU A 87 -10.12 11.28 -8.20
CA GLU A 87 -10.07 12.28 -9.25
C GLU A 87 -8.78 13.13 -9.15
N PRO A 88 -8.07 13.34 -10.27
CA PRO A 88 -6.95 14.25 -10.29
C PRO A 88 -7.44 15.69 -10.08
N GLY A 89 -6.95 16.35 -9.02
CA GLY A 89 -7.24 17.76 -8.78
C GLY A 89 -6.53 18.68 -9.79
N GLU A 90 -7.06 19.90 -9.96
CA GLU A 90 -6.49 20.95 -10.81
C GLU A 90 -5.28 21.63 -10.12
N GLY A 91 -4.21 20.90 -9.90
CA GLY A 91 -2.99 21.44 -9.29
C GLY A 91 -1.99 21.96 -10.32
N ARG A 92 -1.52 23.21 -10.17
CA ARG A 92 -0.47 23.80 -11.03
C ARG A 92 0.87 23.06 -10.96
N HIS A 93 1.16 22.40 -9.84
CA HIS A 93 2.43 21.73 -9.58
C HIS A 93 2.20 20.23 -9.30
N PRO A 94 2.41 19.34 -10.29
CA PRO A 94 2.10 17.93 -10.16
C PRO A 94 2.85 17.24 -9.00
N PHE A 95 4.09 17.65 -8.71
CA PHE A 95 4.85 17.15 -7.56
C PHE A 95 4.10 17.37 -6.24
N TRP A 96 3.74 18.61 -5.92
CA TRP A 96 3.10 18.95 -4.66
C TRP A 96 1.67 18.39 -4.55
N THR A 97 0.94 18.39 -5.67
CA THR A 97 -0.41 17.83 -5.72
C THR A 97 -0.40 16.35 -5.38
N VAL A 98 0.54 15.58 -5.97
CA VAL A 98 0.66 14.15 -5.71
C VAL A 98 1.23 13.89 -4.31
N ALA A 99 2.29 14.61 -3.91
CA ALA A 99 2.89 14.45 -2.60
C ALA A 99 1.87 14.69 -1.48
N ALA A 100 1.16 15.81 -1.50
CA ALA A 100 0.16 16.13 -0.48
C ALA A 100 -1.00 15.12 -0.49
N ARG A 101 -1.51 14.79 -1.67
CA ARG A 101 -2.66 13.88 -1.79
C ARG A 101 -2.35 12.47 -1.29
N LEU A 102 -1.18 11.94 -1.66
CA LEU A 102 -0.77 10.60 -1.24
C LEU A 102 -0.33 10.57 0.24
N THR A 103 0.29 11.61 0.75
CA THR A 103 0.61 11.69 2.18
C THR A 103 -0.67 11.69 3.02
N VAL A 104 -1.61 12.57 2.72
CA VAL A 104 -2.89 12.64 3.46
C VAL A 104 -3.70 11.35 3.29
N GLY A 105 -3.81 10.83 2.07
CA GLY A 105 -4.51 9.56 1.79
C GLY A 105 -3.81 8.33 2.37
N GLY A 106 -2.48 8.34 2.45
CA GLY A 106 -1.67 7.24 2.97
C GLY A 106 -1.84 6.98 4.46
N TRP A 107 -2.27 7.97 5.25
CA TRP A 107 -2.54 7.76 6.69
C TRP A 107 -3.64 6.73 6.96
N SER A 108 -4.56 6.52 6.02
CA SER A 108 -5.59 5.48 6.06
C SER A 108 -5.34 4.38 5.01
N GLY A 109 -4.14 4.33 4.44
CA GLY A 109 -3.77 3.40 3.38
C GLY A 109 -3.63 1.96 3.87
N ARG A 110 -4.15 1.02 3.10
CA ARG A 110 -4.06 -0.42 3.40
C ARG A 110 -2.62 -0.92 3.41
N THR A 111 -1.80 -0.39 2.53
CA THR A 111 -0.37 -0.75 2.43
C THR A 111 0.40 -0.30 3.66
N GLU A 112 0.14 0.92 4.12
CA GLU A 112 0.74 1.51 5.30
C GLU A 112 0.30 0.77 6.57
N PHE A 113 -0.97 0.36 6.64
CA PHE A 113 -1.48 -0.44 7.75
C PHE A 113 -0.81 -1.83 7.83
N VAL A 114 -0.61 -2.50 6.69
CA VAL A 114 0.14 -3.76 6.65
C VAL A 114 1.61 -3.55 7.01
N THR A 115 2.22 -2.45 6.56
CA THR A 115 3.60 -2.10 6.94
C THR A 115 3.73 -1.91 8.46
N LEU A 116 2.79 -1.19 9.08
CA LEU A 116 2.73 -1.00 10.54
C LEU A 116 2.60 -2.35 11.26
N ALA A 117 1.68 -3.21 10.82
CA ALA A 117 1.45 -4.53 11.40
C ALA A 117 2.70 -5.43 11.33
N LEU A 118 3.37 -5.43 10.17
CA LEU A 118 4.62 -6.18 9.99
C LEU A 118 5.78 -5.58 10.79
N ALA A 119 5.82 -4.25 10.97
CA ALA A 119 6.80 -3.59 11.80
C ALA A 119 6.66 -3.96 13.28
N MET A 120 5.43 -4.17 13.77
CA MET A 120 5.19 -4.66 15.13
C MET A 120 5.62 -6.12 15.35
N SER A 121 5.51 -6.96 14.31
CA SER A 121 5.78 -8.41 14.40
C SER A 121 7.22 -8.80 14.09
N GLY A 122 8.01 -7.91 13.47
CA GLY A 122 9.37 -8.17 13.03
C GLY A 122 10.31 -6.99 13.24
N THR A 123 11.24 -6.80 12.30
CA THR A 123 12.13 -5.64 12.27
C THR A 123 11.43 -4.47 11.57
N ALA A 124 11.15 -3.41 12.32
CA ALA A 124 10.43 -2.24 11.84
C ALA A 124 11.12 -1.59 10.61
N ALA A 125 12.45 -1.49 10.63
CA ALA A 125 13.22 -0.95 9.51
C ALA A 125 13.01 -1.76 8.22
N LEU A 126 13.07 -3.09 8.29
CA LEU A 126 12.86 -3.94 7.12
C LEU A 126 11.41 -3.90 6.62
N ALA A 127 10.43 -3.72 7.51
CA ALA A 127 9.04 -3.54 7.12
C ALA A 127 8.84 -2.21 6.38
N GLY A 128 9.40 -1.11 6.90
CA GLY A 128 9.34 0.20 6.26
C GLY A 128 10.03 0.25 4.90
N ILE A 129 11.27 -0.26 4.82
CA ILE A 129 12.04 -0.33 3.56
C ILE A 129 11.32 -1.22 2.55
N GLY A 130 10.85 -2.40 2.95
CA GLY A 130 10.12 -3.30 2.07
C GLY A 130 8.82 -2.71 1.56
N GLY A 131 8.04 -2.07 2.44
CA GLY A 131 6.83 -1.35 2.07
C GLY A 131 7.08 -0.21 1.09
N PHE A 132 8.11 0.59 1.34
CA PHE A 132 8.54 1.67 0.45
C PHE A 132 8.95 1.14 -0.93
N ILE A 133 9.87 0.18 -1.00
CA ILE A 133 10.36 -0.37 -2.28
C ILE A 133 9.22 -1.01 -3.08
N GLY A 134 8.38 -1.84 -2.44
CA GLY A 134 7.24 -2.46 -3.10
C GLY A 134 6.26 -1.43 -3.67
N SER A 135 5.95 -0.39 -2.90
CA SER A 135 5.10 0.72 -3.36
C SER A 135 5.76 1.53 -4.48
N ALA A 136 7.06 1.80 -4.36
CA ALA A 136 7.83 2.58 -5.33
C ALA A 136 7.86 1.91 -6.72
N VAL A 137 8.03 0.59 -6.76
CA VAL A 137 7.99 -0.17 -8.02
C VAL A 137 6.65 -0.01 -8.71
N VAL A 138 5.53 -0.21 -7.99
CA VAL A 138 4.19 -0.10 -8.60
C VAL A 138 3.88 1.32 -9.05
N LEU A 139 4.18 2.33 -8.22
CA LEU A 139 3.92 3.73 -8.57
C LEU A 139 4.87 4.20 -9.69
N GLY A 140 6.10 3.67 -9.75
CA GLY A 140 7.03 3.91 -10.85
C GLY A 140 6.50 3.38 -12.17
N VAL A 141 6.04 2.14 -12.19
CA VAL A 141 5.40 1.54 -13.38
C VAL A 141 4.15 2.34 -13.78
N ALA A 142 3.33 2.76 -12.82
CA ALA A 142 2.13 3.56 -13.09
C ALA A 142 2.46 4.94 -13.67
N ALA A 143 3.47 5.64 -13.12
CA ALA A 143 3.87 6.97 -13.59
C ALA A 143 4.51 6.94 -14.98
N ILE A 144 5.30 5.91 -15.30
CA ILE A 144 5.98 5.76 -16.59
C ILE A 144 5.04 5.20 -17.65
N GLY A 145 4.21 4.22 -17.29
CA GLY A 145 3.27 3.58 -18.21
C GLY A 145 2.06 4.46 -18.55
N GLY A 146 1.72 5.40 -17.68
CA GLY A 146 0.57 6.29 -17.85
C GLY A 146 -0.79 5.60 -17.76
N ASP A 147 -1.84 6.38 -17.96
CA ASP A 147 -3.24 5.91 -17.84
C ASP A 147 -3.61 4.90 -18.94
N MET A 148 -3.04 5.05 -20.14
CA MET A 148 -3.32 4.17 -21.27
C MET A 148 -2.90 2.72 -20.96
N VAL A 149 -1.68 2.50 -20.50
CA VAL A 149 -1.18 1.18 -20.12
C VAL A 149 -1.91 0.67 -18.88
N TRP A 150 -2.17 1.54 -17.91
CA TRP A 150 -2.84 1.15 -16.67
C TRP A 150 -4.26 0.64 -16.90
N ARG A 151 -5.02 1.24 -17.83
CA ARG A 151 -6.39 0.83 -18.18
C ARG A 151 -6.47 -0.51 -18.91
N THR A 152 -5.42 -0.95 -19.59
CA THR A 152 -5.42 -2.25 -20.29
C THR A 152 -5.32 -3.43 -19.34
N LEU A 153 -4.90 -3.19 -18.10
CA LEU A 153 -4.77 -4.25 -17.09
C LEU A 153 -6.15 -4.68 -16.57
N PRO A 154 -6.40 -5.99 -16.42
CA PRO A 154 -7.66 -6.51 -15.87
C PRO A 154 -7.70 -6.33 -14.33
N HIS A 155 -7.74 -5.09 -13.86
CA HIS A 155 -7.64 -4.74 -12.44
C HIS A 155 -8.61 -5.51 -11.54
N ARG A 156 -9.83 -5.78 -12.05
CA ARG A 156 -10.83 -6.54 -11.28
C ARG A 156 -10.40 -7.99 -11.05
N ALA A 157 -9.90 -8.66 -12.09
CA ALA A 157 -9.42 -10.03 -11.96
C ALA A 157 -8.19 -10.11 -11.06
N ILE A 158 -7.21 -9.21 -11.28
CA ILE A 158 -6.01 -9.09 -10.44
C ILE A 158 -6.43 -8.82 -8.99
N GLY A 159 -7.35 -7.89 -8.75
CA GLY A 159 -7.84 -7.54 -7.42
C GLY A 159 -8.48 -8.72 -6.69
N ILE A 160 -9.33 -9.49 -7.36
CA ILE A 160 -9.99 -10.66 -6.79
C ILE A 160 -8.96 -11.76 -6.44
N VAL A 161 -8.02 -12.05 -7.35
CA VAL A 161 -6.98 -13.08 -7.11
C VAL A 161 -6.07 -12.66 -5.96
N LEU A 162 -5.53 -11.44 -5.99
CA LEU A 162 -4.62 -10.95 -4.95
C LEU A 162 -5.35 -10.74 -3.61
N GLY A 163 -6.58 -10.22 -3.64
CA GLY A 163 -7.42 -10.10 -2.46
C GLY A 163 -7.76 -11.47 -1.86
N GLY A 164 -8.07 -12.46 -2.69
CA GLY A 164 -8.29 -13.83 -2.25
C GLY A 164 -7.07 -14.45 -1.57
N LEU A 165 -5.88 -14.29 -2.15
CA LEU A 165 -4.63 -14.76 -1.54
C LEU A 165 -4.35 -14.08 -0.18
N LEU A 166 -4.55 -12.78 -0.10
CA LEU A 166 -4.38 -12.02 1.14
C LEU A 166 -5.42 -12.44 2.19
N ALA A 167 -6.67 -12.72 1.78
CA ALA A 167 -7.71 -13.22 2.67
C ALA A 167 -7.35 -14.60 3.25
N VAL A 168 -6.91 -15.54 2.42
CA VAL A 168 -6.46 -16.86 2.86
C VAL A 168 -5.32 -16.74 3.87
N ALA A 169 -4.30 -15.93 3.57
CA ALA A 169 -3.19 -15.69 4.48
C ALA A 169 -3.65 -15.03 5.79
N GLY A 170 -4.56 -14.05 5.72
CA GLY A 170 -5.12 -13.38 6.88
C GLY A 170 -5.93 -14.32 7.77
N PHE A 171 -6.81 -15.13 7.21
CA PHE A 171 -7.56 -16.13 7.98
C PHE A 171 -6.65 -17.18 8.61
N TRP A 172 -5.68 -17.71 7.86
CA TRP A 172 -4.69 -18.66 8.40
C TRP A 172 -3.97 -18.08 9.62
N LEU A 173 -3.47 -16.84 9.52
CA LEU A 173 -2.81 -16.18 10.64
C LEU A 173 -3.77 -15.91 11.81
N ALA A 174 -5.03 -15.55 11.54
CA ALA A 174 -6.01 -15.31 12.58
C ALA A 174 -6.30 -16.60 13.37
N PHE A 175 -6.57 -17.72 12.69
CA PHE A 175 -6.83 -19.02 13.34
C PHE A 175 -5.60 -19.51 14.12
N SER A 176 -4.41 -19.37 13.55
CA SER A 176 -3.16 -19.69 14.24
C SER A 176 -2.93 -18.82 15.49
N ALA A 177 -3.24 -17.52 15.44
CA ALA A 177 -3.12 -16.62 16.58
C ALA A 177 -4.13 -16.94 17.70
N LEU A 178 -5.31 -17.41 17.33
CA LEU A 178 -6.36 -17.84 18.26
C LEU A 178 -6.20 -19.28 18.75
N ARG A 179 -5.16 -20.00 18.31
CA ARG A 179 -4.87 -21.40 18.64
C ARG A 179 -6.01 -22.36 18.26
N LEU A 180 -6.70 -22.06 17.15
CA LEU A 180 -7.77 -22.90 16.60
C LEU A 180 -7.24 -23.97 15.64
N ILE A 181 -6.01 -23.76 15.17
CA ILE A 181 -5.21 -24.68 14.35
C ILE A 181 -3.76 -24.65 14.81
#